data_d02bcd538b305109609e2034f761f793
#
_entry.id   d02bcd538b305109609e2034f761f793
#
_cell.length_a   1.000
_cell.length_b   1.000
_cell.length_c   1.000
_cell.angle_alpha   90.00
_cell.angle_beta   90.00
_cell.angle_gamma   90.00
#
_symmetry.space_group_name_H-M   'P 1'
#
loop_
_entity.id
_entity.type
_entity.pdbx_description
1 polymer ?
#
loop_
_entity_poly.entity_id
_entity_poly.type
_entity_poly.pdbx_seq_one_letter_code
_entity_poly.pdbx_strand_id
1 'polypeptide(L)'
;AETVKEATVYYDTDFCKNHVDIIDTPGLNDDEQMTNVTMSILPEIDAAVFVISANSPFSQFEKEFLENKMLTSDLGRIIFAVNCFGTFSKEDEDRIVETVEKRICSYVMDKAKKVMGENSKEFAVYKRKIGKPKVIGVYAKKALMAKEAHDDAMLAESNFPKFESVLETMLTKERGSITLQILAN
;
A
#
# COMPACT_ATOMS: atom_id res chain seq x y z
N ALA A 1 10.90 -33.15 -2.98
CA ALA A 1 9.61 -32.50 -2.74
C ALA A 1 9.47 -31.43 -3.82
N GLU A 2 8.40 -31.48 -4.61
CA GLU A 2 8.07 -30.39 -5.54
C GLU A 2 7.62 -29.20 -4.70
N THR A 3 8.32 -28.08 -4.84
CA THR A 3 7.95 -26.81 -4.20
C THR A 3 7.06 -26.05 -5.17
N VAL A 4 5.83 -25.74 -4.75
CA VAL A 4 4.94 -24.84 -5.50
C VAL A 4 5.53 -23.42 -5.42
N LYS A 5 5.85 -22.86 -6.57
CA LYS A 5 6.44 -21.52 -6.66
C LYS A 5 5.37 -20.42 -6.74
N GLU A 6 4.26 -20.75 -7.40
CA GLU A 6 3.16 -19.80 -7.64
C GLU A 6 1.85 -20.59 -7.81
N ALA A 7 0.74 -20.02 -7.37
CA ALA A 7 -0.59 -20.55 -7.60
C ALA A 7 -1.50 -19.42 -8.13
N THR A 8 -2.14 -19.65 -9.26
CA THR A 8 -3.07 -18.70 -9.89
C THR A 8 -4.50 -19.17 -9.69
N VAL A 9 -5.36 -18.29 -9.16
CA VAL A 9 -6.80 -18.54 -8.99
C VAL A 9 -7.56 -17.57 -9.89
N TYR A 10 -8.38 -18.10 -10.78
CA TYR A 10 -9.26 -17.31 -11.62
C TYR A 10 -10.58 -17.06 -10.90
N TYR A 11 -10.89 -15.79 -10.67
CA TYR A 11 -12.12 -15.40 -9.97
C TYR A 11 -12.80 -14.22 -10.66
N ASP A 12 -14.12 -14.34 -10.85
CA ASP A 12 -14.90 -13.30 -11.53
C ASP A 12 -15.22 -12.13 -10.59
N THR A 13 -14.40 -11.10 -10.64
CA THR A 13 -14.61 -9.83 -9.91
C THR A 13 -14.62 -8.66 -10.88
N ASP A 14 -15.19 -7.53 -10.47
CA ASP A 14 -15.17 -6.32 -11.28
C ASP A 14 -13.74 -5.80 -11.52
N PHE A 15 -12.82 -6.02 -10.61
CA PHE A 15 -11.39 -5.73 -10.80
C PHE A 15 -10.78 -6.61 -11.91
N CYS A 16 -11.02 -7.91 -11.88
CA CYS A 16 -10.47 -8.84 -12.89
C CYS A 16 -11.05 -8.57 -14.29
N LYS A 17 -12.29 -8.14 -14.40
CA LYS A 17 -12.91 -7.73 -15.68
C LYS A 17 -12.17 -6.56 -16.35
N ASN A 18 -11.46 -5.75 -15.58
CA ASN A 18 -10.66 -4.61 -16.05
C ASN A 18 -9.18 -4.99 -16.28
N HIS A 19 -8.85 -6.27 -16.45
CA HIS A 19 -7.50 -6.79 -16.62
C HIS A 19 -6.56 -6.39 -15.46
N VAL A 20 -7.05 -6.51 -14.24
CA VAL A 20 -6.29 -6.34 -13.01
C VAL A 20 -6.00 -7.70 -12.42
N ASP A 21 -4.72 -8.03 -12.29
CA ASP A 21 -4.25 -9.20 -11.55
C ASP A 21 -3.91 -8.78 -10.12
N ILE A 22 -4.40 -9.53 -9.14
CA ILE A 22 -4.11 -9.30 -7.72
C ILE A 22 -3.10 -10.34 -7.28
N ILE A 23 -1.92 -9.88 -6.84
CA ILE A 23 -0.85 -10.74 -6.37
C ILE A 23 -0.80 -10.66 -4.84
N ASP A 24 -1.05 -11.78 -4.17
CA ASP A 24 -0.81 -11.94 -2.74
C ASP A 24 0.65 -12.33 -2.50
N THR A 25 1.34 -11.59 -1.66
CA THR A 25 2.76 -11.80 -1.39
C THR A 25 2.97 -12.37 0.00
N PRO A 26 4.04 -13.17 0.21
CA PRO A 26 4.45 -13.55 1.56
C PRO A 26 4.67 -12.34 2.47
N GLY A 27 4.40 -12.52 3.76
CA GLY A 27 4.61 -11.45 4.75
C GLY A 27 6.08 -11.07 4.88
N LEU A 28 6.35 -9.80 5.14
CA LEU A 28 7.71 -9.26 5.27
C LEU A 28 8.48 -9.78 6.49
N ASN A 29 7.78 -10.42 7.44
CA ASN A 29 8.35 -10.93 8.70
C ASN A 29 8.57 -12.45 8.72
N ASP A 30 8.20 -13.18 7.65
CA ASP A 30 8.17 -14.63 7.72
C ASP A 30 9.57 -15.25 7.61
N ASP A 31 10.35 -14.84 6.62
CA ASP A 31 11.78 -15.13 6.53
C ASP A 31 12.45 -14.28 5.41
N GLU A 32 13.77 -14.34 5.31
CA GLU A 32 14.55 -13.59 4.32
C GLU A 32 14.24 -14.04 2.88
N GLN A 33 13.95 -15.32 2.66
CA GLN A 33 13.61 -15.85 1.34
C GLN A 33 12.25 -15.32 0.88
N MET A 34 11.25 -15.29 1.77
CA MET A 34 9.92 -14.75 1.49
C MET A 34 9.96 -13.25 1.21
N THR A 35 10.77 -12.51 1.97
CA THR A 35 11.02 -11.08 1.69
C THR A 35 11.62 -10.87 0.30
N ASN A 36 12.56 -11.72 -0.13
CA ASN A 36 13.16 -11.65 -1.46
C ASN A 36 12.15 -11.95 -2.59
N VAL A 37 11.20 -12.84 -2.38
CA VAL A 37 10.10 -13.09 -3.34
C VAL A 37 9.27 -11.82 -3.53
N THR A 38 8.81 -11.20 -2.44
CA THR A 38 8.07 -9.93 -2.48
C THR A 38 8.88 -8.84 -3.19
N MET A 39 10.18 -8.77 -2.94
CA MET A 39 11.07 -7.79 -3.56
C MET A 39 11.24 -7.98 -5.06
N SER A 40 11.23 -9.22 -5.54
CA SER A 40 11.38 -9.52 -6.97
C SER A 40 10.18 -9.11 -7.81
N ILE A 41 9.00 -9.02 -7.19
CA ILE A 41 7.74 -8.66 -7.85
C ILE A 41 7.54 -7.15 -7.93
N LEU A 42 8.07 -6.37 -6.97
CA LEU A 42 7.84 -4.91 -6.90
C LEU A 42 8.14 -4.14 -8.19
N PRO A 43 9.19 -4.44 -8.98
CA PRO A 43 9.44 -3.74 -10.24
C PRO A 43 8.41 -4.02 -11.34
N GLU A 44 7.66 -5.12 -11.22
CA GLU A 44 6.74 -5.61 -12.24
C GLU A 44 5.29 -5.18 -12.02
N ILE A 45 4.96 -4.65 -10.82
CA ILE A 45 3.61 -4.25 -10.46
C ILE A 45 3.31 -2.80 -10.81
N ASP A 46 2.07 -2.54 -11.20
CA ASP A 46 1.57 -1.18 -11.46
C ASP A 46 1.24 -0.44 -10.16
N ALA A 47 0.80 -1.15 -9.13
CA ALA A 47 0.38 -0.59 -7.85
C ALA A 47 0.59 -1.58 -6.71
N ALA A 48 0.78 -1.07 -5.49
CA ALA A 48 0.89 -1.88 -4.28
C ALA A 48 -0.08 -1.43 -3.21
N VAL A 49 -0.59 -2.39 -2.45
CA VAL A 49 -1.28 -2.14 -1.19
C VAL A 49 -0.39 -2.63 -0.06
N PHE A 50 0.08 -1.71 0.76
CA PHE A 50 0.91 -2.01 1.92
C PHE A 50 0.01 -2.08 3.16
N VAL A 51 -0.19 -3.30 3.69
CA VAL A 51 -1.09 -3.53 4.83
C VAL A 51 -0.33 -3.36 6.14
N ILE A 52 -0.84 -2.49 7.01
CA ILE A 52 -0.27 -2.17 8.33
C ILE A 52 -1.28 -2.54 9.40
N SER A 53 -0.84 -3.23 10.45
CA SER A 53 -1.71 -3.51 11.60
C SER A 53 -1.91 -2.26 12.46
N ALA A 54 -3.16 -1.89 12.75
CA ALA A 54 -3.48 -0.78 13.65
C ALA A 54 -2.99 -1.01 15.09
N ASN A 55 -2.90 -2.27 15.54
CA ASN A 55 -2.45 -2.60 16.90
C ASN A 55 -0.93 -2.48 17.08
N SER A 56 -0.16 -2.55 16.02
CA SER A 56 1.28 -2.39 16.04
C SER A 56 1.72 -1.63 14.78
N PRO A 57 1.36 -0.35 14.67
CA PRO A 57 1.66 0.41 13.47
C PRO A 57 3.16 0.66 13.36
N PHE A 58 3.76 0.12 12.33
CA PHE A 58 5.18 0.15 12.03
C PHE A 58 6.09 -0.65 12.97
N SER A 59 6.19 -1.92 12.65
CA SER A 59 7.30 -2.76 13.11
C SER A 59 8.64 -2.25 12.56
N GLN A 60 9.74 -2.70 13.15
CA GLN A 60 11.09 -2.40 12.66
C GLN A 60 11.28 -2.84 11.19
N PHE A 61 10.67 -3.97 10.80
CA PHE A 61 10.69 -4.50 9.44
C PHE A 61 9.98 -3.62 8.43
N GLU A 62 8.79 -3.15 8.75
CA GLU A 62 8.03 -2.22 7.90
C GLU A 62 8.82 -0.92 7.68
N LYS A 63 9.48 -0.42 8.74
CA LYS A 63 10.35 0.74 8.65
C LYS A 63 11.54 0.48 7.71
N GLU A 64 12.27 -0.62 7.90
CA GLU A 64 13.43 -0.99 7.08
C GLU A 64 13.05 -1.20 5.62
N PHE A 65 11.89 -1.82 5.38
CA PHE A 65 11.35 -1.97 4.03
C PHE A 65 11.10 -0.62 3.37
N LEU A 66 10.42 0.30 4.05
CA LEU A 66 10.19 1.65 3.55
C LEU A 66 11.50 2.41 3.29
N GLU A 67 12.44 2.38 4.23
CA GLU A 67 13.70 3.10 4.11
C GLU A 67 14.62 2.57 3.01
N ASN A 68 14.64 1.27 2.78
CA ASN A 68 15.64 0.65 1.91
C ASN A 68 15.13 0.31 0.51
N LYS A 69 13.82 0.10 0.38
CA LYS A 69 13.23 -0.42 -0.85
C LYS A 69 12.32 0.57 -1.57
N MET A 70 11.66 1.45 -0.80
CA MET A 70 10.66 2.35 -1.36
C MET A 70 11.25 3.67 -1.87
N LEU A 71 12.46 4.05 -1.46
CA LEU A 71 13.15 5.22 -2.04
C LEU A 71 13.42 5.09 -3.54
N THR A 72 13.53 3.85 -4.03
CA THR A 72 13.74 3.55 -5.44
C THR A 72 12.45 3.34 -6.21
N SER A 73 11.32 3.22 -5.50
CA SER A 73 10.00 2.96 -6.07
C SER A 73 9.15 4.23 -6.05
N ASP A 74 8.19 4.31 -6.96
CA ASP A 74 7.25 5.42 -7.00
C ASP A 74 6.18 5.24 -5.91
N LEU A 75 6.35 5.96 -4.77
CA LEU A 75 5.37 5.94 -3.67
C LEU A 75 3.97 6.41 -4.09
N GLY A 76 3.85 7.11 -5.21
CA GLY A 76 2.56 7.50 -5.76
C GLY A 76 1.68 6.29 -6.11
N ARG A 77 2.30 5.12 -6.30
CA ARG A 77 1.62 3.86 -6.63
C ARG A 77 1.33 2.97 -5.43
N ILE A 78 1.47 3.48 -4.20
CA ILE A 78 1.26 2.70 -2.99
C ILE A 78 0.12 3.27 -2.17
N ILE A 79 -0.81 2.39 -1.79
CA ILE A 79 -1.83 2.67 -0.79
C ILE A 79 -1.41 1.98 0.50
N PHE A 80 -1.36 2.74 1.59
CA PHE A 80 -1.14 2.21 2.92
C PHE A 80 -2.48 1.93 3.58
N ALA A 81 -2.84 0.65 3.68
CA ALA A 81 -4.07 0.20 4.33
C ALA A 81 -3.81 -0.13 5.79
N VAL A 82 -4.30 0.71 6.70
CA VAL A 82 -4.23 0.45 8.14
C VAL A 82 -5.39 -0.45 8.52
N ASN A 83 -5.11 -1.75 8.71
CA ASN A 83 -6.14 -2.74 9.05
C ASN A 83 -6.47 -2.66 10.55
N CYS A 84 -7.67 -2.19 10.85
CA CYS A 84 -8.20 -2.03 12.19
C CYS A 84 -8.89 -3.32 12.65
N PHE A 85 -8.56 -3.76 13.86
CA PHE A 85 -9.16 -4.91 14.52
C PHE A 85 -9.88 -4.48 15.80
N GLY A 86 -11.07 -5.00 16.02
CA GLY A 86 -11.86 -4.68 17.22
C GLY A 86 -12.68 -3.39 17.06
N THR A 87 -13.02 -2.79 18.18
CA THR A 87 -13.81 -1.55 18.26
C THR A 87 -12.89 -0.38 18.60
N PHE A 88 -12.42 0.33 17.59
CA PHE A 88 -11.82 1.65 17.78
C PHE A 88 -12.93 2.71 17.71
N SER A 89 -12.81 3.78 18.50
CA SER A 89 -13.58 4.98 18.24
C SER A 89 -13.12 5.61 16.92
N LYS A 90 -13.95 6.41 16.29
CA LYS A 90 -13.55 7.13 15.08
C LYS A 90 -12.34 8.04 15.33
N GLU A 91 -12.28 8.64 16.49
CA GLU A 91 -11.15 9.50 16.91
C GLU A 91 -9.85 8.69 17.05
N ASP A 92 -9.90 7.47 17.58
CA ASP A 92 -8.72 6.61 17.70
C ASP A 92 -8.24 6.12 16.33
N GLU A 93 -9.17 5.75 15.44
CA GLU A 93 -8.86 5.41 14.05
C GLU A 93 -8.14 6.56 13.35
N ASP A 94 -8.70 7.77 13.42
CA ASP A 94 -8.13 8.95 12.77
C ASP A 94 -6.73 9.28 13.33
N ARG A 95 -6.51 9.14 14.65
CA ARG A 95 -5.19 9.29 15.27
C ARG A 95 -4.18 8.25 14.79
N ILE A 96 -4.60 6.98 14.66
CA ILE A 96 -3.72 5.91 14.17
C ILE A 96 -3.33 6.20 12.72
N VAL A 97 -4.29 6.52 11.86
CA VAL A 97 -4.04 6.85 10.45
C VAL A 97 -3.10 8.05 10.33
N GLU A 98 -3.33 9.13 11.08
CA GLU A 98 -2.45 10.31 11.09
C GLU A 98 -1.03 9.97 11.59
N THR A 99 -0.92 9.13 12.61
CA THR A 99 0.37 8.69 13.14
C THR A 99 1.15 7.88 12.10
N VAL A 100 0.48 6.96 11.41
CA VAL A 100 1.04 6.16 10.33
C VAL A 100 1.52 7.06 9.20
N GLU A 101 0.70 8.01 8.76
CA GLU A 101 1.05 8.97 7.72
C GLU A 101 2.30 9.79 8.07
N LYS A 102 2.36 10.33 9.28
CA LYS A 102 3.52 11.08 9.78
C LYS A 102 4.79 10.23 9.81
N ARG A 103 4.69 8.98 10.26
CA ARG A 103 5.84 8.05 10.29
C ARG A 103 6.35 7.71 8.91
N ILE A 104 5.46 7.41 7.94
CA ILE A 104 5.85 7.14 6.55
C ILE A 104 6.62 8.35 6.00
N CYS A 105 6.06 9.54 6.14
CA CYS A 105 6.71 10.76 5.67
C CYS A 105 8.09 10.96 6.31
N SER A 106 8.18 10.79 7.64
CA SER A 106 9.45 10.97 8.35
C SER A 106 10.50 9.96 7.88
N TYR A 107 10.20 8.66 7.88
CA TYR A 107 11.16 7.61 7.51
C TYR A 107 11.68 7.78 6.09
N VAL A 108 10.79 8.01 5.14
CA VAL A 108 11.15 8.16 3.74
C VAL A 108 11.94 9.45 3.51
N MET A 109 11.51 10.56 4.13
CA MET A 109 12.19 11.85 3.98
C MET A 109 13.55 11.88 4.67
N ASP A 110 13.68 11.30 5.86
CA ASP A 110 14.94 11.26 6.60
C ASP A 110 15.97 10.39 5.87
N LYS A 111 15.53 9.28 5.27
CA LYS A 111 16.41 8.45 4.44
C LYS A 111 16.80 9.17 3.16
N ALA A 112 15.87 9.82 2.47
CA ALA A 112 16.15 10.59 1.27
C ALA A 112 17.15 11.72 1.53
N LYS A 113 17.01 12.45 2.64
CA LYS A 113 17.99 13.47 3.07
C LYS A 113 19.38 12.89 3.26
N LYS A 114 19.49 11.72 3.91
CA LYS A 114 20.78 11.05 4.15
C LYS A 114 21.45 10.60 2.86
N VAL A 115 20.68 10.10 1.91
CA VAL A 115 21.21 9.53 0.66
C VAL A 115 21.50 10.59 -0.39
N MET A 116 20.62 11.56 -0.55
CA MET A 116 20.68 12.57 -1.62
C MET A 116 21.32 13.89 -1.16
N GLY A 117 21.37 14.13 0.15
CA GLY A 117 21.77 15.42 0.73
C GLY A 117 20.62 16.43 0.79
N GLU A 118 20.39 17.03 1.96
CA GLU A 118 19.23 17.89 2.21
C GLU A 118 19.11 19.09 1.26
N ASN A 119 20.24 19.63 0.80
CA ASN A 119 20.29 20.80 -0.09
C ASN A 119 20.51 20.45 -1.57
N SER A 120 20.41 19.16 -1.94
CA SER A 120 20.61 18.72 -3.32
C SER A 120 19.38 19.02 -4.20
N LYS A 121 19.63 19.16 -5.50
CA LYS A 121 18.56 19.29 -6.49
C LYS A 121 17.73 17.99 -6.57
N GLU A 122 18.41 16.85 -6.44
CA GLU A 122 17.82 15.51 -6.42
C GLU A 122 16.81 15.37 -5.30
N PHE A 123 17.14 15.80 -4.08
CA PHE A 123 16.23 15.79 -2.95
C PHE A 123 15.03 16.72 -3.15
N ALA A 124 15.23 17.90 -3.73
CA ALA A 124 14.13 18.82 -4.04
C ALA A 124 13.15 18.25 -5.07
N VAL A 125 13.65 17.52 -6.08
CA VAL A 125 12.84 16.81 -7.06
C VAL A 125 12.10 15.65 -6.42
N TYR A 126 12.79 14.83 -5.61
CA TYR A 126 12.22 13.71 -4.88
C TYR A 126 11.07 14.15 -3.97
N LYS A 127 11.27 15.21 -3.17
CA LYS A 127 10.25 15.78 -2.27
C LYS A 127 8.97 16.19 -3.01
N ARG A 128 9.09 16.69 -4.23
CA ARG A 128 7.93 17.04 -5.07
C ARG A 128 7.22 15.83 -5.63
N LYS A 129 7.98 14.79 -6.02
CA LYS A 129 7.42 13.58 -6.63
C LYS A 129 6.71 12.67 -5.63
N ILE A 130 7.25 12.56 -4.41
CA ILE A 130 6.74 11.61 -3.43
C ILE A 130 5.31 11.93 -2.97
N GLY A 131 4.93 13.22 -3.02
CA GLY A 131 3.60 13.67 -2.65
C GLY A 131 3.22 13.30 -1.20
N LYS A 132 1.92 13.26 -0.95
CA LYS A 132 1.34 12.82 0.31
C LYS A 132 1.03 11.31 0.22
N PRO A 133 1.48 10.46 1.16
CA PRO A 133 1.13 9.05 1.14
C PRO A 133 -0.39 8.86 1.25
N LYS A 134 -0.92 7.90 0.51
CA LYS A 134 -2.34 7.53 0.55
C LYS A 134 -2.53 6.54 1.71
N VAL A 135 -2.91 7.04 2.88
CA VAL A 135 -3.15 6.20 4.08
C VAL A 135 -4.64 6.11 4.35
N ILE A 136 -5.16 4.88 4.49
CA ILE A 136 -6.58 4.61 4.70
C ILE A 136 -6.75 3.60 5.83
N GLY A 137 -7.56 3.95 6.84
CA GLY A 137 -8.00 2.98 7.85
C GLY A 137 -9.11 2.11 7.28
N VAL A 138 -9.00 0.78 7.43
CA VAL A 138 -9.98 -0.19 6.96
C VAL A 138 -10.26 -1.25 8.01
N TYR A 139 -11.49 -1.73 8.06
CA TYR A 139 -11.91 -2.88 8.90
C TYR A 139 -12.18 -4.08 7.98
N ALA A 140 -11.12 -4.74 7.52
CA ALA A 140 -11.23 -5.80 6.51
C ALA A 140 -12.13 -6.96 6.94
N LYS A 141 -12.05 -7.39 8.21
CA LYS A 141 -12.94 -8.45 8.75
C LYS A 141 -14.40 -7.99 8.79
N LYS A 142 -14.66 -6.73 9.17
CA LYS A 142 -16.01 -6.16 9.19
C LYS A 142 -16.59 -6.09 7.78
N ALA A 143 -15.78 -5.69 6.80
CA ALA A 143 -16.17 -5.66 5.40
C ALA A 143 -16.53 -7.04 4.86
N LEU A 144 -15.74 -8.07 5.19
CA LEU A 144 -16.03 -9.44 4.79
C LEU A 144 -17.38 -9.91 5.37
N MET A 145 -17.58 -9.75 6.68
CA MET A 145 -18.83 -10.10 7.34
C MET A 145 -20.05 -9.35 6.76
N ALA A 146 -19.88 -8.06 6.44
CA ALA A 146 -20.91 -7.25 5.82
C ALA A 146 -21.29 -7.76 4.43
N LYS A 147 -20.30 -8.13 3.61
CA LYS A 147 -20.55 -8.71 2.28
C LYS A 147 -21.26 -10.06 2.37
N GLU A 148 -20.87 -10.93 3.31
CA GLU A 148 -21.55 -12.22 3.55
C GLU A 148 -22.99 -12.05 4.04
N ALA A 149 -23.26 -11.05 4.89
CA ALA A 149 -24.57 -10.75 5.43
C ALA A 149 -25.44 -9.86 4.52
N HIS A 150 -24.91 -9.37 3.42
CA HIS A 150 -25.54 -8.35 2.56
C HIS A 150 -25.96 -7.08 3.33
N ASP A 151 -25.12 -6.64 4.27
CA ASP A 151 -25.37 -5.47 5.13
C ASP A 151 -24.58 -4.26 4.61
N ASP A 152 -25.25 -3.41 3.83
CA ASP A 152 -24.65 -2.22 3.23
C ASP A 152 -24.25 -1.17 4.27
N ALA A 153 -24.95 -1.07 5.39
CA ALA A 153 -24.63 -0.13 6.46
C ALA A 153 -23.31 -0.54 7.14
N MET A 154 -23.17 -1.82 7.51
CA MET A 154 -21.96 -2.37 8.08
C MET A 154 -20.77 -2.30 7.09
N LEU A 155 -21.04 -2.48 5.79
CA LEU A 155 -20.03 -2.35 4.76
C LEU A 155 -19.52 -0.90 4.66
N ALA A 156 -20.41 0.09 4.66
CA ALA A 156 -20.03 1.50 4.66
C ALA A 156 -19.19 1.88 5.90
N GLU A 157 -19.56 1.39 7.08
CA GLU A 157 -18.80 1.62 8.32
C GLU A 157 -17.40 0.97 8.33
N SER A 158 -17.17 -0.03 7.48
CA SER A 158 -15.87 -0.70 7.39
C SER A 158 -14.79 0.15 6.68
N ASN A 159 -15.13 1.27 6.08
CA ASN A 159 -14.29 2.07 5.18
C ASN A 159 -13.79 1.31 3.93
N PHE A 160 -14.21 0.06 3.73
CA PHE A 160 -13.74 -0.75 2.60
C PHE A 160 -14.18 -0.18 1.24
N PRO A 161 -15.41 0.33 1.05
CA PRO A 161 -15.80 0.99 -0.20
C PRO A 161 -14.92 2.21 -0.54
N LYS A 162 -14.50 2.97 0.48
CA LYS A 162 -13.57 4.08 0.29
C LYS A 162 -12.20 3.60 -0.18
N PHE A 163 -11.71 2.51 0.41
CA PHE A 163 -10.45 1.88 -0.01
C PHE A 163 -10.54 1.39 -1.47
N GLU A 164 -11.61 0.67 -1.83
CA GLU A 164 -11.86 0.21 -3.21
C GLU A 164 -11.87 1.38 -4.20
N SER A 165 -12.56 2.48 -3.89
CA SER A 165 -12.61 3.68 -4.73
C SER A 165 -11.26 4.35 -4.94
N VAL A 166 -10.41 4.40 -3.90
CA VAL A 166 -9.04 4.96 -4.02
C VAL A 166 -8.17 4.05 -4.87
N LEU A 167 -8.26 2.74 -4.68
CA LEU A 167 -7.54 1.75 -5.47
C LEU A 167 -7.95 1.82 -6.96
N GLU A 168 -9.25 1.87 -7.24
CA GLU A 168 -9.77 2.02 -8.60
C GLU A 168 -9.28 3.32 -9.25
N THR A 169 -9.31 4.43 -8.51
CA THR A 169 -8.81 5.71 -9.00
C THR A 169 -7.33 5.63 -9.36
N MET A 170 -6.53 4.96 -8.54
CA MET A 170 -5.11 4.78 -8.80
C MET A 170 -4.87 3.92 -10.03
N LEU A 171 -5.59 2.82 -10.19
CA LEU A 171 -5.44 1.91 -11.32
C LEU A 171 -5.94 2.50 -12.65
N THR A 172 -6.97 3.35 -12.63
CA THR A 172 -7.59 3.87 -13.84
C THR A 172 -7.04 5.24 -14.27
N LYS A 173 -6.94 6.19 -13.36
CA LYS A 173 -6.56 7.58 -13.68
C LYS A 173 -5.06 7.80 -13.74
N GLU A 174 -4.31 7.12 -12.89
CA GLU A 174 -2.86 7.30 -12.83
C GLU A 174 -2.12 6.48 -13.89
N ARG A 175 -2.72 5.41 -14.42
CA ARG A 175 -2.15 4.62 -15.54
C ARG A 175 -1.93 5.48 -16.79
N GLY A 176 -2.86 6.37 -17.12
CA GLY A 176 -2.75 7.28 -18.26
C GLY A 176 -1.62 8.32 -18.12
N SER A 177 -1.39 8.86 -16.93
CA SER A 177 -0.33 9.84 -16.66
C SER A 177 1.07 9.21 -16.67
N ILE A 178 1.18 7.96 -16.24
CA ILE A 178 2.43 7.22 -16.21
C ILE A 178 2.91 6.86 -17.62
N THR A 179 2.01 6.43 -18.49
CA THR A 179 2.33 6.12 -19.89
C THR A 179 2.84 7.36 -20.63
N LEU A 180 2.29 8.55 -20.34
CA LEU A 180 2.75 9.80 -20.91
C LEU A 180 4.12 10.25 -20.37
N GLN A 181 4.46 9.94 -19.12
CA GLN A 181 5.79 10.25 -18.56
C GLN A 181 6.89 9.36 -19.12
N ILE A 182 6.60 8.11 -19.44
CA ILE A 182 7.57 7.19 -20.07
C ILE A 182 7.86 7.61 -21.52
N LEU A 183 6.88 8.17 -22.22
CA LEU A 183 7.04 8.65 -23.59
C LEU A 183 7.72 10.04 -23.69
N ALA A 184 7.84 10.78 -22.60
CA ALA A 184 8.42 12.11 -22.53
C ALA A 184 9.90 12.15 -22.10
N ASN A 185 10.52 11.00 -21.77
CA ASN A 185 11.93 10.81 -21.48
C ASN A 185 12.63 10.03 -22.58
#